data_0da8e3f6efb7ac36283b0bc7e87b1052
#
_entry.id   0da8e3f6efb7ac36283b0bc7e87b1052
#
_cell.length_a   1.000
_cell.length_b   1.000
_cell.length_c   1.000
_cell.angle_alpha   90.00
_cell.angle_beta   90.00
_cell.angle_gamma   90.00
#
_symmetry.space_group_name_H-M   'P 1'
#
loop_
_entity.id
_entity.type
_entity.pdbx_description
1 polymer ?
#
loop_
_entity_poly.entity_id
_entity_poly.type
_entity_poly.pdbx_seq_one_letter_code
_entity_poly.pdbx_strand_id
1 'polypeptide(L)'
;MAAVHSPPAPAPESGFFRYYGQISFISTIIANMPRKPPIVFPQEQRLLSALGERLRLARKRRKLSNAVVAQRAGISRTTLYKVEAGDAGATLGSYLRVLAVLGLEGDLNQLGADDRVGRKLQDLALEPAPNRRTATRAKTAKSSSASNDEEPT
;
A
#
# COMPACT_ATOMS: atom_id res chain seq x y z
N MET A 1 -2.86 -72.57 25.03
CA MET A 1 -2.38 -71.21 24.54
C MET A 1 -3.08 -70.93 23.27
N ALA A 2 -4.11 -70.06 23.28
CA ALA A 2 -4.89 -69.69 22.12
C ALA A 2 -4.35 -68.36 21.61
N ALA A 3 -3.87 -68.35 20.35
CA ALA A 3 -3.39 -67.13 19.66
C ALA A 3 -4.59 -66.27 19.30
N VAL A 4 -4.65 -65.06 19.85
CA VAL A 4 -5.65 -64.06 19.53
C VAL A 4 -5.24 -63.43 18.17
N HIS A 5 -6.02 -63.76 17.13
CA HIS A 5 -5.85 -63.21 15.78
C HIS A 5 -6.61 -61.88 15.73
N SER A 6 -5.86 -60.76 15.78
CA SER A 6 -6.45 -59.43 15.54
C SER A 6 -6.75 -59.24 14.08
N PRO A 7 -7.92 -58.72 13.68
CA PRO A 7 -8.24 -58.46 12.27
C PRO A 7 -7.36 -57.32 11.72
N PRO A 8 -7.01 -57.35 10.43
CA PRO A 8 -6.27 -56.26 9.78
C PRO A 8 -7.11 -55.01 9.72
N ALA A 9 -6.45 -53.84 9.90
CA ALA A 9 -7.05 -52.51 9.78
C ALA A 9 -7.64 -52.30 8.39
N PRO A 10 -8.81 -51.62 8.26
CA PRO A 10 -9.40 -51.35 6.96
C PRO A 10 -8.48 -50.43 6.12
N ALA A 11 -8.35 -50.80 4.84
CA ALA A 11 -7.59 -49.99 3.87
C ALA A 11 -8.24 -48.61 3.71
N PRO A 12 -7.46 -47.54 3.56
CA PRO A 12 -7.99 -46.18 3.39
C PRO A 12 -8.80 -46.11 2.10
N GLU A 13 -10.07 -45.72 2.25
CA GLU A 13 -11.03 -45.54 1.16
C GLU A 13 -10.42 -44.67 0.03
N SER A 14 -10.36 -45.22 -1.19
CA SER A 14 -9.74 -44.63 -2.38
C SER A 14 -10.30 -43.25 -2.86
N GLY A 15 -11.40 -42.82 -2.24
CA GLY A 15 -12.02 -41.52 -2.51
C GLY A 15 -11.27 -40.30 -1.96
N PHE A 16 -10.61 -40.48 -0.80
CA PHE A 16 -9.93 -39.39 -0.12
C PHE A 16 -8.67 -38.90 -0.88
N PHE A 17 -7.91 -39.85 -1.44
CA PHE A 17 -6.71 -39.54 -2.23
C PHE A 17 -7.03 -38.81 -3.57
N ARG A 18 -8.19 -39.14 -4.17
CA ARG A 18 -8.62 -38.54 -5.45
C ARG A 18 -9.00 -37.07 -5.27
N TYR A 19 -9.56 -36.69 -4.11
CA TYR A 19 -9.98 -35.32 -3.82
C TYR A 19 -8.78 -34.41 -3.55
N TYR A 20 -7.80 -34.86 -2.77
CA TYR A 20 -6.58 -34.10 -2.50
C TYR A 20 -5.69 -33.93 -3.72
N GLY A 21 -5.64 -34.90 -4.62
CA GLY A 21 -4.92 -34.79 -5.90
C GLY A 21 -5.49 -33.69 -6.82
N GLN A 22 -6.81 -33.55 -6.87
CA GLN A 22 -7.45 -32.50 -7.66
C GLN A 22 -7.22 -31.10 -7.08
N ILE A 23 -7.30 -30.94 -5.78
CA ILE A 23 -7.05 -29.66 -5.11
C ILE A 23 -5.60 -29.21 -5.32
N SER A 24 -4.65 -30.14 -5.21
CA SER A 24 -3.24 -29.87 -5.44
C SER A 24 -2.96 -29.43 -6.88
N PHE A 25 -3.62 -30.08 -7.84
CA PHE A 25 -3.44 -29.73 -9.27
C PHE A 25 -4.03 -28.37 -9.61
N ILE A 26 -5.22 -28.05 -9.11
CA ILE A 26 -5.87 -26.74 -9.30
C ILE A 26 -5.05 -25.65 -8.61
N SER A 27 -4.53 -25.89 -7.43
CA SER A 27 -3.66 -24.96 -6.70
C SER A 27 -2.38 -24.65 -7.48
N THR A 28 -1.79 -25.66 -8.12
CA THR A 28 -0.59 -25.49 -8.97
C THR A 28 -0.88 -24.70 -10.22
N ILE A 29 -2.03 -24.92 -10.87
CA ILE A 29 -2.45 -24.18 -12.07
C ILE A 29 -2.69 -22.71 -11.72
N ILE A 30 -3.41 -22.42 -10.63
CA ILE A 30 -3.70 -21.06 -10.19
C ILE A 30 -2.43 -20.33 -9.79
N ALA A 31 -1.48 -21.01 -9.13
CA ALA A 31 -0.20 -20.43 -8.73
C ALA A 31 0.69 -20.07 -9.94
N ASN A 32 0.51 -20.74 -11.07
CA ASN A 32 1.31 -20.55 -12.29
C ASN A 32 0.61 -19.70 -13.36
N MET A 33 -0.56 -19.12 -13.06
CA MET A 33 -1.20 -18.19 -14.00
C MET A 33 -0.34 -16.93 -14.17
N PRO A 34 0.05 -16.55 -15.41
CA PRO A 34 0.79 -15.33 -15.64
C PRO A 34 -0.07 -14.13 -15.22
N ARG A 35 0.31 -13.50 -14.12
CA ARG A 35 -0.36 -12.28 -13.67
C ARG A 35 0.00 -11.16 -14.65
N LYS A 36 -1.02 -10.48 -15.20
CA LYS A 36 -0.76 -9.27 -15.99
C LYS A 36 0.04 -8.29 -15.14
N PRO A 37 1.10 -7.68 -15.69
CA PRO A 37 1.83 -6.66 -14.97
C PRO A 37 0.86 -5.52 -14.59
N PRO A 38 0.97 -4.93 -13.40
CA PRO A 38 0.15 -3.80 -13.02
C PRO A 38 0.41 -2.63 -13.97
N ILE A 39 -0.66 -1.92 -14.34
CA ILE A 39 -0.55 -0.67 -15.10
C ILE A 39 -0.05 0.38 -14.13
N VAL A 40 1.07 0.99 -14.43
CA VAL A 40 1.73 2.01 -13.60
C VAL A 40 1.99 3.24 -14.44
N PHE A 41 1.66 4.41 -13.90
CA PHE A 41 1.98 5.67 -14.57
C PHE A 41 3.49 5.95 -14.51
N PRO A 42 4.06 6.64 -15.51
CA PRO A 42 5.51 6.89 -15.56
C PRO A 42 6.08 7.57 -14.32
N GLN A 43 5.29 8.43 -13.67
CA GLN A 43 5.72 9.13 -12.44
C GLN A 43 5.82 8.16 -11.26
N GLU A 44 4.85 7.27 -11.10
CA GLU A 44 4.85 6.25 -10.05
C GLU A 44 6.02 5.27 -10.26
N GLN A 45 6.26 4.86 -11.49
CA GLN A 45 7.39 4.00 -11.83
C GLN A 45 8.74 4.66 -11.48
N ARG A 46 8.89 5.96 -11.70
CA ARG A 46 10.10 6.70 -11.30
C ARG A 46 10.32 6.66 -9.79
N LEU A 47 9.24 6.84 -9.00
CA LEU A 47 9.32 6.77 -7.54
C LEU A 47 9.73 5.37 -7.06
N LEU A 48 9.13 4.33 -7.62
CA LEU A 48 9.47 2.94 -7.31
C LEU A 48 10.92 2.61 -7.69
N SER A 49 11.37 3.02 -8.87
CA SER A 49 12.75 2.80 -9.32
C SER A 49 13.76 3.53 -8.42
N ALA A 50 13.45 4.76 -8.02
CA ALA A 50 14.28 5.51 -7.09
C ALA A 50 14.33 4.85 -5.69
N LEU A 51 13.22 4.28 -5.23
CA LEU A 51 13.19 3.51 -3.98
C LEU A 51 14.04 2.25 -4.10
N GLY A 52 13.86 1.47 -5.17
CA GLY A 52 14.62 0.23 -5.41
C GLY A 52 16.13 0.48 -5.46
N GLU A 53 16.58 1.53 -6.15
CA GLU A 53 17.99 1.89 -6.20
C GLU A 53 18.54 2.28 -4.83
N ARG A 54 17.78 3.04 -4.01
CA ARG A 54 18.19 3.36 -2.62
C ARG A 54 18.37 2.09 -1.80
N LEU A 55 17.47 1.11 -1.90
CA LEU A 55 17.59 -0.16 -1.19
C LEU A 55 18.81 -0.96 -1.67
N ARG A 56 19.04 -1.00 -2.98
CA ARG A 56 20.22 -1.63 -3.58
C ARG A 56 21.52 -1.01 -3.06
N LEU A 57 21.61 0.31 -3.01
CA LEU A 57 22.76 1.03 -2.48
C LEU A 57 22.93 0.79 -0.98
N ALA A 58 21.84 0.80 -0.21
CA ALA A 58 21.86 0.52 1.22
C ALA A 58 22.41 -0.90 1.51
N ARG A 59 21.99 -1.90 0.73
CA ARG A 59 22.55 -3.26 0.80
C ARG A 59 24.05 -3.28 0.50
N LYS A 60 24.46 -2.63 -0.61
CA LYS A 60 25.87 -2.58 -1.02
C LYS A 60 26.77 -1.92 0.03
N ARG A 61 26.31 -0.81 0.63
CA ARG A 61 27.05 -0.13 1.71
C ARG A 61 27.27 -1.05 2.92
N ARG A 62 26.31 -1.95 3.20
CA ARG A 62 26.43 -2.97 4.26
C ARG A 62 27.20 -4.22 3.82
N LYS A 63 27.74 -4.23 2.59
CA LYS A 63 28.48 -5.37 2.00
C LYS A 63 27.66 -6.68 2.02
N LEU A 64 26.31 -6.59 1.97
CA LEU A 64 25.43 -7.75 1.97
C LEU A 64 25.24 -8.26 0.54
N SER A 65 25.37 -9.58 0.34
CA SER A 65 25.04 -10.22 -0.93
C SER A 65 23.53 -10.34 -1.12
N ASN A 66 23.08 -10.43 -2.38
CA ASN A 66 21.66 -10.67 -2.70
C ASN A 66 21.13 -11.95 -2.04
N ALA A 67 21.94 -13.00 -1.99
CA ALA A 67 21.55 -14.27 -1.38
C ALA A 67 21.26 -14.09 0.13
N VAL A 68 22.13 -13.39 0.85
CA VAL A 68 21.99 -13.14 2.28
C VAL A 68 20.75 -12.30 2.58
N VAL A 69 20.53 -11.21 1.82
CA VAL A 69 19.34 -10.36 2.06
C VAL A 69 18.04 -11.11 1.71
N ALA A 70 18.01 -11.84 0.60
CA ALA A 70 16.84 -12.62 0.22
C ALA A 70 16.50 -13.68 1.27
N GLN A 71 17.52 -14.40 1.78
CA GLN A 71 17.35 -15.39 2.84
C GLN A 71 16.81 -14.76 4.13
N ARG A 72 17.41 -13.66 4.61
CA ARG A 72 16.99 -12.98 5.84
C ARG A 72 15.59 -12.37 5.71
N ALA A 73 15.25 -11.84 4.53
CA ALA A 73 13.93 -11.29 4.25
C ALA A 73 12.85 -12.37 4.02
N GLY A 74 13.23 -13.66 3.92
CA GLY A 74 12.31 -14.76 3.61
C GLY A 74 11.65 -14.60 2.23
N ILE A 75 12.39 -14.09 1.24
CA ILE A 75 11.94 -13.91 -0.15
C ILE A 75 12.89 -14.61 -1.13
N SER A 76 12.41 -14.86 -2.34
CA SER A 76 13.29 -15.39 -3.40
C SER A 76 14.28 -14.31 -3.87
N ARG A 77 15.41 -14.75 -4.41
CA ARG A 77 16.38 -13.83 -5.06
C ARG A 77 15.73 -13.06 -6.21
N THR A 78 14.86 -13.70 -6.98
CA THR A 78 14.08 -13.06 -8.05
C THR A 78 13.19 -11.94 -7.50
N THR A 79 12.53 -12.17 -6.36
CA THR A 79 11.73 -11.14 -5.69
C THR A 79 12.60 -9.97 -5.22
N LEU A 80 13.77 -10.23 -4.68
CA LEU A 80 14.72 -9.18 -4.29
C LEU A 80 15.15 -8.34 -5.50
N TYR A 81 15.48 -8.98 -6.63
CA TYR A 81 15.80 -8.25 -7.87
C TYR A 81 14.66 -7.35 -8.33
N LYS A 82 13.40 -7.81 -8.26
CA LYS A 82 12.23 -6.99 -8.57
C LYS A 82 12.12 -5.79 -7.64
N VAL A 83 12.29 -5.98 -6.33
CA VAL A 83 12.29 -4.90 -5.34
C VAL A 83 13.39 -3.88 -5.63
N GLU A 84 14.62 -4.32 -5.91
CA GLU A 84 15.76 -3.43 -6.21
C GLU A 84 15.62 -2.74 -7.59
N ALA A 85 14.88 -3.32 -8.52
CA ALA A 85 14.55 -2.70 -9.81
C ALA A 85 13.37 -1.72 -9.72
N GLY A 86 12.63 -1.70 -8.60
CA GLY A 86 11.42 -0.89 -8.45
C GLY A 86 10.25 -1.44 -9.26
N ASP A 87 10.13 -2.77 -9.37
CA ASP A 87 9.03 -3.43 -10.08
C ASP A 87 7.72 -3.24 -9.29
N ALA A 88 6.71 -2.65 -9.94
CA ALA A 88 5.40 -2.43 -9.36
C ALA A 88 4.64 -3.74 -9.04
N GLY A 89 5.02 -4.86 -9.66
CA GLY A 89 4.50 -6.18 -9.32
C GLY A 89 5.06 -6.76 -8.02
N ALA A 90 6.11 -6.15 -7.44
CA ALA A 90 6.58 -6.52 -6.12
C ALA A 90 5.62 -5.98 -5.06
N THR A 91 5.22 -6.83 -4.11
CA THR A 91 4.29 -6.43 -3.06
C THR A 91 4.94 -5.47 -2.06
N LEU A 92 4.16 -4.57 -1.45
CA LEU A 92 4.64 -3.70 -0.37
C LEU A 92 5.25 -4.53 0.78
N GLY A 93 4.69 -5.71 1.08
CA GLY A 93 5.25 -6.62 2.06
C GLY A 93 6.66 -7.10 1.72
N SER A 94 6.98 -7.27 0.43
CA SER A 94 8.36 -7.61 0.01
C SER A 94 9.31 -6.44 0.23
N TYR A 95 8.89 -5.21 -0.07
CA TYR A 95 9.66 -4.00 0.24
C TYR A 95 9.90 -3.87 1.74
N LEU A 96 8.85 -4.03 2.57
CA LEU A 96 8.96 -3.94 4.03
C LEU A 96 9.96 -4.97 4.60
N ARG A 97 9.93 -6.21 4.13
CA ARG A 97 10.89 -7.25 4.56
C ARG A 97 12.34 -6.88 4.22
N VAL A 98 12.56 -6.29 3.04
CA VAL A 98 13.90 -5.81 2.66
C VAL A 98 14.32 -4.63 3.51
N LEU A 99 13.42 -3.65 3.76
CA LEU A 99 13.65 -2.53 4.66
C LEU A 99 14.05 -3.01 6.07
N ALA A 100 13.31 -4.00 6.63
CA ALA A 100 13.59 -4.56 7.95
C ALA A 100 14.98 -5.22 8.03
N VAL A 101 15.39 -5.98 7.00
CA VAL A 101 16.74 -6.56 6.95
C VAL A 101 17.82 -5.49 6.89
N LEU A 102 17.51 -4.33 6.31
CA LEU A 102 18.40 -3.18 6.22
C LEU A 102 18.30 -2.22 7.42
N GLY A 103 17.38 -2.44 8.39
CA GLY A 103 17.15 -1.55 9.53
C GLY A 103 16.57 -0.20 9.10
N LEU A 104 15.73 -0.19 8.06
CA LEU A 104 15.08 1.01 7.49
C LEU A 104 13.55 0.92 7.56
N GLU A 105 13.00 -0.02 8.32
CA GLU A 105 11.56 -0.21 8.47
C GLU A 105 10.84 1.00 9.05
N GLY A 106 11.55 1.80 9.83
CA GLY A 106 11.02 3.04 10.43
C GLY A 106 10.57 4.08 9.40
N ASP A 107 11.16 4.07 8.20
CA ASP A 107 10.79 4.98 7.10
C ASP A 107 9.34 4.78 6.66
N LEU A 108 8.78 3.58 6.87
CA LEU A 108 7.39 3.28 6.53
C LEU A 108 6.38 4.11 7.35
N ASN A 109 6.74 4.51 8.58
CA ASN A 109 5.90 5.35 9.42
C ASN A 109 5.68 6.75 8.83
N GLN A 110 6.55 7.19 7.92
CA GLN A 110 6.43 8.47 7.23
C GLN A 110 5.56 8.38 5.96
N LEU A 111 5.25 7.15 5.52
CA LEU A 111 4.48 6.94 4.30
C LEU A 111 3.02 7.36 4.52
N GLY A 112 2.59 8.44 3.85
CA GLY A 112 1.24 8.97 4.00
C GLY A 112 0.99 9.75 5.30
N ALA A 113 2.02 10.03 6.11
CA ALA A 113 1.88 10.73 7.38
C ALA A 113 1.45 12.20 7.23
N ASP A 114 1.80 12.84 6.11
CA ASP A 114 1.48 14.25 5.85
C ASP A 114 0.39 14.42 4.78
N ASP A 115 -0.87 14.25 5.16
CA ASP A 115 -2.01 14.55 4.30
C ASP A 115 -2.37 16.04 4.37
N ARG A 116 -1.59 16.85 3.65
CA ARG A 116 -1.81 18.31 3.55
C ARG A 116 -3.14 18.67 2.89
N VAL A 117 -3.56 17.88 1.91
CA VAL A 117 -4.79 18.15 1.16
C VAL A 117 -6.01 17.81 2.01
N GLY A 118 -6.02 16.67 2.68
CA GLY A 118 -7.10 16.27 3.56
C GLY A 118 -7.30 17.24 4.72
N ARG A 119 -6.20 17.70 5.36
CA ARG A 119 -6.28 18.73 6.40
C ARG A 119 -6.89 20.03 5.87
N LYS A 120 -6.44 20.49 4.71
CA LYS A 120 -6.97 21.73 4.11
C LYS A 120 -8.44 21.63 3.72
N LEU A 121 -8.89 20.47 3.25
CA LEU A 121 -10.30 20.20 2.97
C LEU A 121 -11.13 20.17 4.26
N GLN A 122 -10.60 19.61 5.32
CA GLN A 122 -11.26 19.61 6.63
C GLN A 122 -11.39 21.02 7.20
N ASP A 123 -10.34 21.84 7.12
CA ASP A 123 -10.34 23.22 7.56
C ASP A 123 -11.40 24.04 6.80
N LEU A 124 -11.47 23.89 5.47
CA LEU A 124 -12.49 24.55 4.64
C LEU A 124 -13.93 24.09 4.98
N ALA A 125 -14.11 22.85 5.39
CA ALA A 125 -15.42 22.35 5.82
C ALA A 125 -15.81 22.85 7.21
N LEU A 126 -14.83 23.18 8.06
CA LEU A 126 -15.05 23.75 9.40
C LEU A 126 -15.20 25.28 9.38
N GLU A 127 -14.77 25.96 8.33
CA GLU A 127 -15.03 27.40 8.16
C GLU A 127 -16.55 27.62 8.03
N PRO A 128 -17.19 28.39 8.94
CA PRO A 128 -18.61 28.71 8.81
C PRO A 128 -18.83 29.48 7.52
N ALA A 129 -19.78 29.03 6.70
CA ALA A 129 -20.14 29.70 5.46
C ALA A 129 -20.35 31.19 5.73
N PRO A 130 -19.77 32.10 4.93
CA PRO A 130 -19.88 33.55 5.15
C PRO A 130 -21.36 33.93 5.26
N ASN A 131 -21.71 34.49 6.42
CA ASN A 131 -23.10 34.78 6.78
C ASN A 131 -23.63 35.83 5.80
N ARG A 132 -24.44 35.43 4.82
CA ARG A 132 -25.05 36.30 3.79
C ARG A 132 -25.82 37.48 4.38
N ARG A 133 -26.20 37.39 5.68
CA ARG A 133 -26.98 38.45 6.36
C ARG A 133 -26.18 39.73 6.69
N THR A 134 -24.83 39.63 6.82
CA THR A 134 -24.01 40.81 7.12
C THR A 134 -23.67 41.61 5.86
N ALA A 135 -23.63 41.00 4.67
CA ALA A 135 -23.38 41.72 3.42
C ALA A 135 -24.54 42.63 2.97
N THR A 136 -25.79 42.24 3.30
CA THR A 136 -26.97 43.02 2.93
C THR A 136 -27.12 44.24 3.85
N ARG A 137 -26.75 44.13 5.16
CA ARG A 137 -26.83 45.23 6.10
C ARG A 137 -25.80 46.34 5.85
N ALA A 138 -24.61 45.98 5.33
CA ALA A 138 -23.58 46.95 4.97
C ALA A 138 -23.95 47.76 3.70
N LYS A 139 -24.71 47.17 2.80
CA LYS A 139 -25.17 47.85 1.57
C LYS A 139 -26.33 48.81 1.83
N THR A 140 -27.20 48.51 2.79
CA THR A 140 -28.34 49.37 3.19
C THR A 140 -27.87 50.55 4.04
N ALA A 141 -26.84 50.40 4.86
CA ALA A 141 -26.27 51.48 5.66
C ALA A 141 -25.53 52.54 4.81
N LYS A 142 -24.97 52.12 3.65
CA LYS A 142 -24.23 53.02 2.75
C LYS A 142 -25.15 53.84 1.81
N SER A 143 -26.40 53.44 1.63
CA SER A 143 -27.38 54.13 0.84
C SER A 143 -28.20 55.19 1.62
N SER A 144 -28.18 55.12 2.97
CA SER A 144 -28.94 56.07 3.83
C SER A 144 -28.09 57.28 4.28
N SER A 145 -26.79 57.32 4.01
CA SER A 145 -25.91 58.46 4.37
C SER A 145 -25.61 59.44 3.22
N ALA A 146 -26.22 59.22 2.05
CA ALA A 146 -25.94 60.02 0.85
C ALA A 146 -27.09 61.02 0.47
N SER A 147 -28.04 61.29 1.34
CA SER A 147 -29.21 62.10 1.01
C SER A 147 -29.52 63.24 1.98
N ASN A 148 -28.52 63.76 2.70
CA ASN A 148 -28.75 64.90 3.61
C ASN A 148 -27.64 65.96 3.48
N ASP A 149 -27.45 66.54 2.29
CA ASP A 149 -26.72 67.81 2.15
C ASP A 149 -27.24 68.51 0.88
N GLU A 150 -28.45 69.12 1.00
CA GLU A 150 -28.88 70.26 0.18
C GLU A 150 -29.88 71.03 1.02
N GLU A 151 -29.44 72.17 1.54
CA GLU A 151 -30.33 73.27 1.90
C GLU A 151 -29.79 74.61 1.39
N PRO A 152 -30.70 75.49 0.90
CA PRO A 152 -30.35 76.66 0.12
C PRO A 152 -30.34 77.94 0.97
N THR A 153 -29.49 78.83 0.51
CA THR A 153 -29.83 80.29 0.60
C THR A 153 -29.10 81.07 -0.46
#